data_fa2cd57d7822b460d18fb973fc2627ca
#
_entry.id   fa2cd57d7822b460d18fb973fc2627ca
#
_cell.length_a   1.000
_cell.length_b   1.000
_cell.length_c   1.000
_cell.angle_alpha   90.00
_cell.angle_beta   90.00
_cell.angle_gamma   90.00
#
_symmetry.space_group_name_H-M   'P 1'
#
loop_
_entity.id
_entity.type
_entity.pdbx_description
1 polymer ?
#
loop_
_entity_poly.entity_id
_entity_poly.type
_entity_poly.pdbx_seq_one_letter_code
_entity_poly.pdbx_strand_id
1 'polypeptide(L)'
;MTKRQVCRTGYSAKVRNVSGSAKDRVYAAYGRRRHFNGDNGEVDHLVPLELGGSNAGANLFPQPAPYSHEKDRLEDALHADVCAGRLPLRRAQRLIARNWVRAYRQRF
;
A
#
# COMPACT_ATOMS: atom_id res chain seq x y z
N MET A 1 -8.68 -11.83 -2.53
CA MET A 1 -9.46 -11.16 -1.47
C MET A 1 -10.75 -10.60 -2.02
N THR A 2 -11.81 -10.67 -1.24
CA THR A 2 -13.12 -10.14 -1.62
C THR A 2 -13.37 -8.80 -0.95
N LYS A 3 -14.27 -8.01 -1.54
CA LYS A 3 -14.75 -6.76 -0.93
C LYS A 3 -15.22 -6.98 0.51
N ARG A 4 -15.96 -8.06 0.76
CA ARG A 4 -16.49 -8.40 2.09
C ARG A 4 -15.37 -8.54 3.13
N GLN A 5 -14.25 -9.16 2.75
CA GLN A 5 -13.10 -9.36 3.62
C GLN A 5 -12.38 -8.04 3.92
N VAL A 6 -12.04 -7.27 2.88
CA VAL A 6 -11.26 -6.02 3.05
C VAL A 6 -12.07 -4.92 3.74
N CYS A 7 -13.39 -4.96 3.68
CA CYS A 7 -14.26 -3.99 4.32
C CYS A 7 -14.58 -4.31 5.78
N ARG A 8 -14.09 -5.45 6.28
CA ARG A 8 -14.27 -5.81 7.69
C ARG A 8 -13.36 -4.94 8.57
N THR A 9 -13.91 -4.36 9.62
CA THR A 9 -13.15 -3.55 10.57
C THR A 9 -11.95 -4.31 11.12
N GLY A 10 -10.77 -3.69 11.09
CA GLY A 10 -9.52 -4.28 11.59
C GLY A 10 -8.86 -5.28 10.65
N TYR A 11 -9.36 -5.45 9.43
CA TYR A 11 -8.80 -6.41 8.47
C TYR A 11 -7.30 -6.18 8.23
N SER A 12 -6.89 -4.95 7.91
CA SER A 12 -5.49 -4.63 7.61
C SER A 12 -4.55 -4.98 8.76
N ALA A 13 -4.92 -4.61 9.99
CA ALA A 13 -4.12 -4.94 11.17
C ALA A 13 -4.01 -6.44 11.39
N LYS A 14 -5.10 -7.18 11.14
CA LYS A 14 -5.15 -8.63 11.31
C LYS A 14 -4.21 -9.37 10.35
N VAL A 15 -4.10 -8.92 9.10
CA VAL A 15 -3.32 -9.61 8.07
C VAL A 15 -1.91 -9.07 7.89
N ARG A 16 -1.57 -7.95 8.51
CA ARG A 16 -0.23 -7.36 8.40
C ARG A 16 0.82 -8.31 8.93
N ASN A 17 1.80 -8.61 8.10
CA ASN A 17 2.87 -9.54 8.44
C ASN A 17 4.13 -9.22 7.62
N VAL A 18 4.88 -8.22 8.06
CA VAL A 18 6.16 -7.85 7.43
C VAL A 18 7.20 -7.71 8.54
N SER A 19 8.10 -8.69 8.62
CA SER A 19 9.17 -8.70 9.63
C SER A 19 10.26 -7.67 9.34
N GLY A 20 11.11 -7.38 10.33
CA GLY A 20 12.28 -6.53 10.13
C GLY A 20 13.21 -7.06 9.06
N SER A 21 13.47 -8.38 9.03
CA SER A 21 14.31 -8.99 7.98
C SER A 21 13.66 -8.90 6.60
N ALA A 22 12.34 -9.00 6.50
CA ALA A 22 11.63 -8.78 5.23
C ALA A 22 11.81 -7.34 4.74
N LYS A 23 11.72 -6.37 5.64
CA LYS A 23 11.98 -4.96 5.31
C LYS A 23 13.40 -4.74 4.81
N ASP A 24 14.38 -5.33 5.45
CA ASP A 24 15.79 -5.23 5.03
C ASP A 24 15.99 -5.82 3.63
N ARG A 25 15.36 -6.95 3.32
CA ARG A 25 15.41 -7.55 1.98
C ARG A 25 14.78 -6.65 0.92
N VAL A 26 13.69 -5.96 1.25
CA VAL A 26 13.06 -5.00 0.32
C VAL A 26 14.00 -3.86 0.00
N TYR A 27 14.61 -3.25 1.02
CA TYR A 27 15.59 -2.18 0.78
C TYR A 27 16.79 -2.67 -0.03
N ALA A 28 17.30 -3.84 0.28
CA ALA A 28 18.42 -4.43 -0.46
C ALA A 28 18.07 -4.68 -1.92
N ALA A 29 16.87 -5.17 -2.21
CA ALA A 29 16.40 -5.40 -3.57
C ALA A 29 16.34 -4.11 -4.40
N TYR A 30 16.14 -2.96 -3.73
CA TYR A 30 16.14 -1.64 -4.37
C TYR A 30 17.52 -0.96 -4.29
N GLY A 31 18.58 -1.70 -3.89
CA GLY A 31 19.93 -1.17 -3.80
C GLY A 31 20.14 -0.18 -2.65
N ARG A 32 19.36 -0.29 -1.57
CA ARG A 32 19.42 0.64 -0.44
C ARG A 32 19.45 -0.10 0.89
N ARG A 33 19.92 0.60 1.92
CA ARG A 33 19.77 0.18 3.32
C ARG A 33 18.60 0.92 3.94
N ARG A 34 17.92 0.31 4.92
CA ARG A 34 16.88 1.00 5.68
C ARG A 34 17.45 2.29 6.28
N HIS A 35 16.63 3.36 6.21
CA HIS A 35 17.03 4.70 6.69
C HIS A 35 18.26 5.27 5.99
N PHE A 36 18.50 4.88 4.75
CA PHE A 36 19.60 5.38 3.95
C PHE A 36 19.56 6.91 3.84
N ASN A 37 20.70 7.58 4.05
CA ASN A 37 20.81 9.05 4.02
C ASN A 37 19.81 9.79 4.93
N GLY A 38 19.46 9.19 6.07
CA GLY A 38 18.51 9.81 6.98
C GLY A 38 17.05 9.74 6.47
N ASP A 39 16.80 8.90 5.49
CA ASP A 39 15.46 8.66 4.98
C ASP A 39 14.58 8.07 6.10
N ASN A 40 13.46 8.73 6.39
CA ASN A 40 12.45 8.26 7.33
C ASN A 40 11.31 7.54 6.62
N GLY A 41 11.52 7.15 5.38
CA GLY A 41 10.57 6.37 4.61
C GLY A 41 10.33 4.99 5.23
N GLU A 42 9.30 4.33 4.75
CA GLU A 42 8.86 3.04 5.25
C GLU A 42 8.78 2.03 4.12
N VAL A 43 8.75 0.74 4.47
CA VAL A 43 8.39 -0.30 3.51
C VAL A 43 6.88 -0.29 3.36
N ASP A 44 6.41 -0.07 2.14
CA ASP A 44 5.00 0.05 1.81
C ASP A 44 4.56 -1.06 0.86
N HIS A 45 3.27 -1.28 0.79
CA HIS A 45 2.65 -2.22 -0.13
C HIS A 45 2.25 -1.50 -1.42
N LEU A 46 2.56 -2.07 -2.59
CA LEU A 46 2.10 -1.53 -3.88
C LEU A 46 0.57 -1.53 -3.93
N VAL A 47 -0.03 -2.68 -3.61
CA VAL A 47 -1.46 -2.77 -3.34
C VAL A 47 -1.59 -2.86 -1.82
N PRO A 48 -2.26 -1.90 -1.17
CA PRO A 48 -2.32 -1.86 0.28
C PRO A 48 -3.15 -3.02 0.86
N LEU A 49 -2.87 -3.35 2.12
CA LEU A 49 -3.60 -4.41 2.82
C LEU A 49 -5.10 -4.15 2.84
N GLU A 50 -5.51 -2.90 3.01
CA GLU A 50 -6.94 -2.53 3.04
C GLU A 50 -7.64 -2.71 1.69
N LEU A 51 -6.90 -2.94 0.61
CA LEU A 51 -7.41 -3.34 -0.71
C LEU A 51 -7.04 -4.79 -1.03
N GLY A 52 -6.66 -5.59 -0.04
CA GLY A 52 -6.36 -7.00 -0.20
C GLY A 52 -4.98 -7.32 -0.72
N GLY A 53 -4.04 -6.38 -0.65
CA GLY A 53 -2.66 -6.59 -1.08
C GLY A 53 -1.93 -7.64 -0.25
N SER A 54 -0.92 -8.26 -0.85
CA SER A 54 -0.10 -9.31 -0.26
C SER A 54 1.05 -8.75 0.58
N ASN A 55 1.53 -9.51 1.57
CA ASN A 55 2.77 -9.23 2.30
C ASN A 55 4.02 -9.78 1.57
N ALA A 56 3.87 -10.38 0.39
CA ALA A 56 4.99 -10.91 -0.38
C ALA A 56 5.93 -9.78 -0.85
N GLY A 57 7.22 -10.07 -0.93
CA GLY A 57 8.23 -9.09 -1.32
C GLY A 57 7.94 -8.40 -2.64
N ALA A 58 7.33 -9.10 -3.60
CA ALA A 58 6.94 -8.53 -4.89
C ALA A 58 5.91 -7.40 -4.77
N ASN A 59 5.15 -7.34 -3.65
CA ASN A 59 4.18 -6.29 -3.37
C ASN A 59 4.71 -5.23 -2.40
N LEU A 60 6.01 -5.23 -2.12
CA LEU A 60 6.62 -4.32 -1.15
C LEU A 60 7.68 -3.43 -1.81
N PHE A 61 7.76 -2.19 -1.37
CA PHE A 61 8.78 -1.26 -1.86
C PHE A 61 9.12 -0.23 -0.78
N PRO A 62 10.33 0.38 -0.85
CA PRO A 62 10.67 1.47 0.06
C PRO A 62 9.99 2.76 -0.40
N GLN A 63 9.08 3.29 0.41
CA GLN A 63 8.35 4.53 0.12
C GLN A 63 9.04 5.70 0.81
N PRO A 64 9.52 6.72 0.06
CA PRO A 64 10.08 7.92 0.68
C PRO A 64 9.07 8.67 1.56
N ALA A 65 9.52 9.15 2.71
CA ALA A 65 8.68 9.84 3.68
C ALA A 65 7.84 10.98 3.10
N PRO A 66 8.38 11.86 2.21
CA PRO A 66 7.59 12.99 1.69
C PRO A 66 6.31 12.60 0.95
N TYR A 67 6.23 11.36 0.48
CA TYR A 67 5.08 10.90 -0.33
C TYR A 67 4.17 9.92 0.39
N SER A 68 4.51 9.50 1.62
CA SER A 68 3.74 8.48 2.33
C SER A 68 2.33 8.97 2.70
N HIS A 69 2.17 10.24 3.07
CA HIS A 69 0.86 10.80 3.41
C HIS A 69 -0.10 10.83 2.24
N GLU A 70 0.37 11.24 1.07
CA GLU A 70 -0.45 11.29 -0.14
C GLU A 70 -0.90 9.90 -0.53
N LYS A 71 0.00 8.93 -0.48
CA LYS A 71 -0.34 7.55 -0.79
C LYS A 71 -1.34 6.97 0.21
N ASP A 72 -1.14 7.20 1.50
CA ASP A 72 -2.08 6.76 2.55
C ASP A 72 -3.47 7.37 2.33
N ARG A 73 -3.53 8.65 2.00
CA ARG A 73 -4.79 9.34 1.73
C ARG A 73 -5.52 8.73 0.54
N LEU A 74 -4.80 8.37 -0.52
CA LEU A 74 -5.37 7.70 -1.69
C LEU A 74 -5.87 6.30 -1.32
N GLU A 75 -5.09 5.53 -0.58
CA GLU A 75 -5.45 4.18 -0.13
C GLU A 75 -6.76 4.20 0.66
N ASP A 76 -6.87 5.11 1.61
CA ASP A 76 -8.08 5.26 2.43
C ASP A 76 -9.29 5.67 1.60
N ALA A 77 -9.10 6.59 0.65
CA ALA A 77 -10.17 7.04 -0.23
C ALA A 77 -10.67 5.92 -1.14
N LEU A 78 -9.76 5.14 -1.72
CA LEU A 78 -10.12 4.00 -2.57
C LEU A 78 -10.82 2.91 -1.76
N HIS A 79 -10.34 2.63 -0.56
CA HIS A 79 -10.99 1.68 0.35
C HIS A 79 -12.43 2.11 0.67
N ALA A 80 -12.63 3.38 0.99
CA ALA A 80 -13.97 3.94 1.24
C ALA A 80 -14.88 3.81 0.00
N ASP A 81 -14.35 4.10 -1.19
CA ASP A 81 -15.10 3.98 -2.44
C ASP A 81 -15.51 2.52 -2.72
N VAL A 82 -14.60 1.56 -2.47
CA VAL A 82 -14.88 0.14 -2.63
C VAL A 82 -15.96 -0.31 -1.64
N CYS A 83 -15.81 0.04 -0.38
CA CYS A 83 -16.74 -0.40 0.66
C CYS A 83 -18.13 0.24 0.52
N ALA A 84 -18.20 1.43 -0.04
CA ALA A 84 -19.48 2.09 -0.35
C ALA A 84 -20.11 1.61 -1.67
N GLY A 85 -19.45 0.74 -2.41
CA GLY A 85 -19.96 0.21 -3.68
C GLY A 85 -19.77 1.15 -4.87
N ARG A 86 -18.97 2.20 -4.74
CA ARG A 86 -18.71 3.15 -5.84
C ARG A 86 -17.64 2.68 -6.81
N LEU A 87 -16.79 1.75 -6.39
CA LEU A 87 -15.64 1.29 -7.17
C LEU A 87 -15.42 -0.21 -6.93
N PRO A 88 -15.31 -1.03 -8.00
CA PRO A 88 -14.97 -2.44 -7.83
C PRO A 88 -13.57 -2.60 -7.22
N LEU A 89 -13.41 -3.58 -6.32
CA LEU A 89 -12.13 -3.83 -5.65
C LEU A 89 -10.98 -4.04 -6.64
N ARG A 90 -11.19 -4.82 -7.70
CA ARG A 90 -10.15 -5.08 -8.71
C ARG A 90 -9.69 -3.80 -9.39
N ARG A 91 -10.60 -2.89 -9.65
CA ARG A 91 -10.26 -1.60 -10.28
C ARG A 91 -9.45 -0.73 -9.34
N ALA A 92 -9.82 -0.68 -8.06
CA ALA A 92 -9.05 0.04 -7.05
C ALA A 92 -7.62 -0.51 -6.94
N GLN A 93 -7.46 -1.82 -6.91
CA GLN A 93 -6.15 -2.47 -6.90
C GLN A 93 -5.31 -2.07 -8.10
N ARG A 94 -5.88 -2.06 -9.30
CA ARG A 94 -5.18 -1.68 -10.53
C ARG A 94 -4.77 -0.21 -10.55
N LEU A 95 -5.67 0.67 -10.13
CA LEU A 95 -5.38 2.11 -10.09
C LEU A 95 -4.16 2.42 -9.25
N ILE A 96 -4.08 1.82 -8.07
CA ILE A 96 -2.97 2.10 -7.16
C ILE A 96 -1.69 1.36 -7.56
N ALA A 97 -1.79 0.14 -8.07
CA ALA A 97 -0.63 -0.66 -8.47
C ALA A 97 0.08 -0.11 -9.70
N ARG A 98 -0.66 0.42 -10.68
CA ARG A 98 -0.09 0.92 -11.93
C ARG A 98 0.65 2.24 -11.77
N ASN A 99 0.00 3.21 -11.14
CA ASN A 99 0.58 4.53 -10.94
C ASN A 99 -0.23 5.28 -9.88
N TRP A 100 0.16 5.12 -8.62
CA TRP A 100 -0.57 5.73 -7.54
C TRP A 100 -0.53 7.27 -7.58
N VAL A 101 0.54 7.86 -8.10
CA VAL A 101 0.65 9.32 -8.22
C VAL A 101 -0.41 9.86 -9.17
N ARG A 102 -0.59 9.19 -10.31
CA ARG A 102 -1.64 9.54 -11.27
C ARG A 102 -3.03 9.37 -10.66
N ALA A 103 -3.26 8.25 -9.97
CA ALA A 103 -4.55 7.99 -9.31
C ALA A 103 -4.84 9.05 -8.25
N TYR A 104 -3.83 9.47 -7.48
CA TYR A 104 -3.95 10.54 -6.50
C TYR A 104 -4.38 11.86 -7.16
N ARG A 105 -3.71 12.24 -8.24
CA ARG A 105 -4.03 13.48 -8.98
C ARG A 105 -5.45 13.48 -9.55
N GLN A 106 -5.92 12.32 -10.00
CA GLN A 106 -7.28 12.18 -10.54
C GLN A 106 -8.34 12.22 -9.44
N ARG A 107 -8.04 11.72 -8.24
CA ARG A 107 -8.97 11.63 -7.12
C ARG A 107 -9.05 12.94 -6.33
N PHE A 108 -7.95 13.65 -6.23
CA PHE A 108 -7.78 14.90 -5.51
C PHE A 108 -7.21 16.01 -6.41
#